data_808ae63452e68c4742dc82fe42fd17ea
#
_entry.id   808ae63452e68c4742dc82fe42fd17ea
#
_cell.length_a   1.000
_cell.length_b   1.000
_cell.length_c   1.000
_cell.angle_alpha   90.00
_cell.angle_beta   90.00
_cell.angle_gamma   90.00
#
_symmetry.space_group_name_H-M   'P 1'
#
loop_
_entity.id
_entity.type
_entity.pdbx_description
1 polymer ?
#
loop_
_entity_poly.entity_id
_entity_poly.type
_entity_poly.pdbx_seq_one_letter_code
_entity_poly.pdbx_strand_id
1 'polypeptide(L)'
;MKYKEFELILSSFKCNKNCPYCTAKITKWPAVDDKVDELEQKLNYLKNKDISFRYFIFCGNGEPSLHSYETIEKIVKATRNVNIFDEKRFQSSGNIFFEEDKLNLIRDDFIIEITRVDFDSSKDMKILGYDKDYINSELFSSANVRLNYVLMKNKTMNEHLEEIKKYIDTYPNIKTVSLKTLNLNTLNGNIDNPYSKWILENALTKDNAKDVIEFMSKQAEVIFQDDQFFDRVEWIYKGIPVTFYTKKLSYGISNVVCYGGHLVDYHLNKLEI
;
A
#
# COMPACT_ATOMS: atom_id res chain seq x y z
N MET A 1 23.41 -1.15 6.69
CA MET A 1 22.22 -1.14 7.58
C MET A 1 20.99 -1.43 6.73
N LYS A 2 20.06 -2.30 7.18
CA LYS A 2 18.85 -2.64 6.41
C LYS A 2 17.61 -2.05 7.06
N TYR A 3 16.91 -1.20 6.32
CA TYR A 3 15.61 -0.65 6.71
C TYR A 3 14.48 -1.50 6.11
N LYS A 4 13.27 -1.32 6.63
CA LYS A 4 12.11 -2.04 6.10
C LYS A 4 11.63 -1.44 4.79
N GLU A 5 11.31 -0.16 4.79
CA GLU A 5 10.63 0.49 3.67
C GLU A 5 11.30 1.82 3.30
N PHE A 6 11.41 2.03 2.00
CA PHE A 6 11.62 3.34 1.41
C PHE A 6 10.33 3.73 0.67
N GLU A 7 9.63 4.73 1.17
CA GLU A 7 8.41 5.21 0.55
C GLU A 7 8.69 6.48 -0.24
N LEU A 8 8.48 6.44 -1.55
CA LEU A 8 8.45 7.61 -2.39
C LEU A 8 7.03 8.13 -2.47
N ILE A 9 6.76 9.28 -1.86
CA ILE A 9 5.46 9.92 -1.86
C ILE A 9 5.52 11.17 -2.74
N LEU A 10 4.84 11.14 -3.88
CA LEU A 10 4.66 12.34 -4.71
C LEU A 10 3.66 13.28 -4.03
N SER A 11 4.07 14.52 -3.81
CA SER A 11 3.38 15.48 -2.96
C SER A 11 2.10 16.06 -3.58
N SER A 12 2.08 16.19 -4.91
CA SER A 12 0.91 16.74 -5.59
C SER A 12 -0.29 15.80 -5.45
N PHE A 13 -1.38 16.30 -4.82
CA PHE A 13 -2.60 15.54 -4.71
C PHE A 13 -3.27 15.38 -6.06
N LYS A 14 -3.12 14.19 -6.66
CA LYS A 14 -3.80 13.79 -7.90
C LYS A 14 -4.56 12.49 -7.63
N CYS A 15 -5.88 12.55 -7.56
CA CYS A 15 -6.69 11.36 -7.37
C CYS A 15 -8.08 11.56 -7.97
N ASN A 16 -8.52 10.58 -8.74
CA ASN A 16 -9.85 10.51 -9.32
C ASN A 16 -10.83 9.65 -8.50
N LYS A 17 -10.42 9.24 -7.29
CA LYS A 17 -11.22 8.44 -6.37
C LYS A 17 -11.71 9.27 -5.19
N ASN A 18 -12.75 8.75 -4.54
CA ASN A 18 -13.32 9.38 -3.35
C ASN A 18 -13.40 8.43 -2.16
N CYS A 19 -12.33 7.66 -1.91
CA CYS A 19 -12.29 6.71 -0.81
C CYS A 19 -12.63 7.39 0.52
N PRO A 20 -13.59 6.87 1.29
CA PRO A 20 -14.06 7.53 2.52
C PRO A 20 -13.07 7.39 3.68
N TYR A 21 -12.02 6.58 3.53
CA TYR A 21 -10.94 6.42 4.51
C TYR A 21 -9.60 6.98 4.02
N CYS A 22 -9.62 7.88 3.05
CA CYS A 22 -8.41 8.40 2.43
C CYS A 22 -7.55 9.18 3.42
N THR A 23 -6.40 8.63 3.77
CA THR A 23 -5.43 9.25 4.69
C THR A 23 -4.89 10.57 4.15
N ALA A 24 -4.63 10.66 2.84
CA ALA A 24 -4.17 11.88 2.20
C ALA A 24 -5.15 13.06 2.35
N LYS A 25 -6.46 12.77 2.36
CA LYS A 25 -7.50 13.79 2.59
C LYS A 25 -7.61 14.21 4.07
N ILE A 26 -7.15 13.35 4.99
CA ILE A 26 -7.13 13.64 6.42
C ILE A 26 -5.85 14.39 6.79
N THR A 27 -4.69 13.89 6.37
CA THR A 27 -3.37 14.44 6.73
C THR A 27 -3.05 15.74 6.01
N LYS A 28 -3.53 15.91 4.78
CA LYS A 28 -3.35 17.11 3.95
C LYS A 28 -1.90 17.58 3.90
N TRP A 29 -0.99 16.67 3.56
CA TRP A 29 0.41 17.03 3.39
C TRP A 29 0.57 18.15 2.35
N PRO A 30 1.46 19.13 2.60
CA PRO A 30 1.63 20.27 1.72
C PRO A 30 2.15 19.83 0.34
N ALA A 31 1.67 20.44 -0.74
CA ALA A 31 2.26 20.25 -2.05
C ALA A 31 3.63 20.94 -2.12
N VAL A 32 4.64 20.22 -2.57
CA VAL A 32 6.03 20.69 -2.73
C VAL A 32 6.58 20.20 -4.06
N ASP A 33 7.74 20.69 -4.47
CA ASP A 33 8.45 20.14 -5.63
C ASP A 33 9.02 18.76 -5.26
N ASP A 34 8.58 17.72 -5.97
CA ASP A 34 8.95 16.32 -5.68
C ASP A 34 10.41 16.00 -6.03
N LYS A 35 11.07 16.86 -6.85
CA LYS A 35 12.48 16.72 -7.24
C LYS A 35 12.84 15.29 -7.70
N VAL A 36 11.99 14.72 -8.55
CA VAL A 36 12.14 13.35 -9.05
C VAL A 36 13.48 13.16 -9.79
N ASP A 37 14.00 14.22 -10.42
CA ASP A 37 15.30 14.19 -11.08
C ASP A 37 16.48 13.95 -10.14
N GLU A 38 16.33 14.26 -8.84
CA GLU A 38 17.36 14.02 -7.81
C GLU A 38 17.25 12.61 -7.18
N LEU A 39 16.22 11.82 -7.50
CA LEU A 39 15.95 10.54 -6.82
C LEU A 39 17.13 9.57 -6.97
N GLU A 40 17.66 9.38 -8.16
CA GLU A 40 18.78 8.46 -8.40
C GLU A 40 20.03 8.87 -7.59
N GLN A 41 20.32 10.16 -7.50
CA GLN A 41 21.41 10.68 -6.68
C GLN A 41 21.22 10.34 -5.20
N LYS A 42 20.00 10.49 -4.68
CA LYS A 42 19.66 10.16 -3.29
C LYS A 42 19.78 8.66 -3.01
N LEU A 43 19.30 7.82 -3.91
CA LEU A 43 19.43 6.37 -3.78
C LEU A 43 20.91 5.95 -3.82
N ASN A 44 21.73 6.54 -4.68
CA ASN A 44 23.18 6.29 -4.71
C ASN A 44 23.87 6.75 -3.42
N TYR A 45 23.44 7.88 -2.85
CA TYR A 45 23.95 8.32 -1.54
C TYR A 45 23.67 7.28 -0.46
N LEU A 46 22.46 6.76 -0.38
CA LEU A 46 22.07 5.70 0.57
C LEU A 46 22.88 4.41 0.35
N LYS A 47 23.07 4.01 -0.92
CA LYS A 47 23.91 2.86 -1.29
C LYS A 47 25.35 3.02 -0.81
N ASN A 48 25.93 4.21 -0.97
CA ASN A 48 27.30 4.51 -0.55
C ASN A 48 27.46 4.54 1.00
N LYS A 49 26.35 4.62 1.73
CA LYS A 49 26.28 4.47 3.19
C LYS A 49 25.98 3.04 3.64
N ASP A 50 26.04 2.06 2.73
CA ASP A 50 25.64 0.66 2.98
C ASP A 50 24.21 0.52 3.52
N ILE A 51 23.32 1.38 3.06
CA ILE A 51 21.90 1.35 3.41
C ILE A 51 21.13 0.62 2.32
N SER A 52 20.31 -0.34 2.72
CA SER A 52 19.41 -1.10 1.85
C SER A 52 18.02 -1.18 2.47
N PHE A 53 17.04 -1.56 1.67
CA PHE A 53 15.64 -1.64 2.08
C PHE A 53 15.03 -2.98 1.65
N ARG A 54 14.11 -3.47 2.44
CA ARG A 54 13.31 -4.62 2.04
C ARG A 54 12.33 -4.23 0.93
N TYR A 55 11.68 -3.06 1.08
CA TYR A 55 10.69 -2.61 0.12
C TYR A 55 10.97 -1.21 -0.38
N PHE A 56 10.82 -1.02 -1.69
CA PHE A 56 10.55 0.29 -2.27
C PHE A 56 9.04 0.40 -2.51
N ILE A 57 8.40 1.45 -1.99
CA ILE A 57 6.98 1.69 -2.19
C ILE A 57 6.81 3.01 -2.94
N PHE A 58 6.36 2.91 -4.18
CA PHE A 58 5.96 4.08 -4.94
C PHE A 58 4.48 4.34 -4.66
N CYS A 59 4.21 5.41 -3.95
CA CYS A 59 2.87 5.89 -3.63
C CYS A 59 2.77 7.38 -3.90
N GLY A 60 1.59 7.94 -3.79
CA GLY A 60 1.35 9.36 -3.96
C GLY A 60 0.51 9.89 -2.83
N ASN A 61 0.49 11.20 -2.72
CA ASN A 61 -0.55 11.90 -1.95
C ASN A 61 -1.87 11.86 -2.74
N GLY A 62 -2.19 10.65 -3.30
CA GLY A 62 -3.30 10.41 -4.21
C GLY A 62 -3.13 9.11 -5.00
N GLU A 63 -3.35 9.17 -6.32
CA GLU A 63 -3.18 8.04 -7.25
C GLU A 63 -1.91 8.23 -8.09
N PRO A 64 -0.85 7.43 -7.86
CA PRO A 64 0.43 7.58 -8.56
C PRO A 64 0.35 7.48 -10.07
N SER A 65 -0.55 6.66 -10.62
CA SER A 65 -0.69 6.49 -12.07
C SER A 65 -1.20 7.75 -12.80
N LEU A 66 -1.73 8.74 -12.07
CA LEU A 66 -2.14 10.03 -12.67
C LEU A 66 -0.98 11.00 -12.88
N HIS A 67 0.22 10.67 -12.43
CA HIS A 67 1.42 11.42 -12.80
C HIS A 67 1.82 11.16 -14.27
N SER A 68 2.66 12.03 -14.84
CA SER A 68 3.06 11.90 -16.24
C SER A 68 3.88 10.63 -16.48
N TYR A 69 3.89 10.16 -17.72
CA TYR A 69 4.72 9.03 -18.15
C TYR A 69 6.19 9.27 -17.79
N GLU A 70 6.70 10.47 -18.08
CA GLU A 70 8.09 10.86 -17.83
C GLU A 70 8.44 10.83 -16.34
N THR A 71 7.50 11.24 -15.47
CA THR A 71 7.70 11.16 -14.01
C THR A 71 7.85 9.71 -13.55
N ILE A 72 6.95 8.84 -14.01
CA ILE A 72 6.99 7.40 -13.66
C ILE A 72 8.25 6.76 -14.25
N GLU A 73 8.61 7.06 -15.49
CA GLU A 73 9.80 6.54 -16.15
C GLU A 73 11.09 6.91 -15.40
N LYS A 74 11.24 8.15 -14.95
CA LYS A 74 12.38 8.60 -14.14
C LYS A 74 12.51 7.80 -12.84
N ILE A 75 11.39 7.57 -12.15
CA ILE A 75 11.37 6.80 -10.90
C ILE A 75 11.77 5.35 -11.15
N VAL A 76 11.22 4.74 -12.19
CA VAL A 76 11.55 3.36 -12.59
C VAL A 76 13.04 3.23 -12.93
N LYS A 77 13.58 4.15 -13.74
CA LYS A 77 15.00 4.19 -14.10
C LYS A 77 15.88 4.32 -12.87
N ALA A 78 15.59 5.26 -11.97
CA ALA A 78 16.36 5.47 -10.75
C ALA A 78 16.41 4.21 -9.86
N THR A 79 15.27 3.50 -9.72
CA THR A 79 15.21 2.28 -8.90
C THR A 79 15.80 1.05 -9.59
N ARG A 80 15.92 1.03 -10.92
CA ARG A 80 16.64 -0.01 -11.68
C ARG A 80 18.16 0.16 -11.56
N ASN A 81 18.63 1.40 -11.68
CA ASN A 81 20.06 1.73 -11.65
C ASN A 81 20.67 1.52 -10.26
N VAL A 82 19.88 1.69 -9.20
CA VAL A 82 20.34 1.59 -7.82
C VAL A 82 19.67 0.41 -7.12
N ASN A 83 20.34 -0.75 -7.14
CA ASN A 83 19.82 -1.99 -6.57
C ASN A 83 20.05 -2.03 -5.05
N ILE A 84 19.17 -1.42 -4.26
CA ILE A 84 19.17 -1.43 -2.78
C ILE A 84 17.83 -1.89 -2.18
N PHE A 85 16.95 -2.48 -3.01
CA PHE A 85 15.63 -2.94 -2.64
C PHE A 85 15.48 -4.44 -2.94
N ASP A 86 14.90 -5.20 -2.00
CA ASP A 86 14.58 -6.61 -2.25
C ASP A 86 13.32 -6.75 -3.13
N GLU A 87 12.34 -5.86 -2.94
CA GLU A 87 11.06 -5.86 -3.67
C GLU A 87 10.60 -4.42 -3.93
N LYS A 88 10.02 -4.20 -5.09
CA LYS A 88 9.44 -2.90 -5.47
C LYS A 88 7.93 -3.01 -5.62
N ARG A 89 7.20 -2.03 -5.09
CA ARG A 89 5.75 -1.97 -5.08
C ARG A 89 5.26 -0.64 -5.63
N PHE A 90 4.22 -0.72 -6.43
CA PHE A 90 3.50 0.43 -6.97
C PHE A 90 2.08 0.41 -6.41
N GLN A 91 1.74 1.39 -5.58
CA GLN A 91 0.38 1.49 -5.03
C GLN A 91 -0.55 2.15 -6.03
N SER A 92 -1.71 1.56 -6.25
CA SER A 92 -2.74 2.12 -7.13
C SER A 92 -4.14 1.80 -6.61
N SER A 93 -5.06 2.69 -6.87
CA SER A 93 -6.51 2.43 -6.73
C SER A 93 -7.08 1.62 -7.91
N GLY A 94 -6.21 1.11 -8.77
CA GLY A 94 -6.55 0.37 -9.99
C GLY A 94 -6.53 1.20 -11.27
N ASN A 95 -6.32 2.51 -11.18
CA ASN A 95 -6.28 3.38 -12.36
C ASN A 95 -5.16 3.01 -13.34
N ILE A 96 -4.06 2.46 -12.85
CA ILE A 96 -2.93 2.00 -13.67
C ILE A 96 -3.36 0.97 -14.73
N PHE A 97 -4.42 0.19 -14.50
CA PHE A 97 -4.93 -0.80 -15.44
C PHE A 97 -5.77 -0.22 -16.58
N PHE A 98 -5.88 1.11 -16.66
CA PHE A 98 -6.40 1.84 -17.80
C PHE A 98 -5.31 2.61 -18.55
N GLU A 99 -4.04 2.50 -18.13
CA GLU A 99 -2.88 3.25 -18.61
C GLU A 99 -1.81 2.28 -19.12
N GLU A 100 -2.05 1.64 -20.28
CA GLU A 100 -1.22 0.55 -20.79
C GLU A 100 0.27 0.91 -20.88
N ASP A 101 0.60 2.09 -21.42
CA ASP A 101 2.00 2.52 -21.54
C ASP A 101 2.69 2.63 -20.19
N LYS A 102 2.02 3.18 -19.19
CA LYS A 102 2.55 3.30 -17.83
C LYS A 102 2.65 1.95 -17.14
N LEU A 103 1.66 1.07 -17.34
CA LEU A 103 1.71 -0.28 -16.80
C LEU A 103 2.90 -1.05 -17.38
N ASN A 104 3.17 -0.93 -18.68
CA ASN A 104 4.31 -1.56 -19.35
C ASN A 104 5.67 -1.10 -18.80
N LEU A 105 5.77 0.13 -18.26
CA LEU A 105 6.98 0.59 -17.58
C LEU A 105 7.27 -0.15 -16.27
N ILE A 106 6.22 -0.54 -15.55
CA ILE A 106 6.36 -0.99 -14.14
C ILE A 106 6.11 -2.47 -13.95
N ARG A 107 5.30 -3.13 -14.78
CA ARG A 107 4.77 -4.49 -14.52
C ARG A 107 5.82 -5.58 -14.31
N ASP A 108 7.01 -5.44 -14.91
CA ASP A 108 8.08 -6.43 -14.82
C ASP A 108 8.95 -6.23 -13.57
N ASP A 109 8.96 -5.03 -13.01
CA ASP A 109 9.81 -4.66 -11.86
C ASP A 109 9.04 -4.48 -10.57
N PHE A 110 7.75 -4.18 -10.66
CA PHE A 110 6.93 -3.83 -9.51
C PHE A 110 5.78 -4.82 -9.32
N ILE A 111 5.50 -5.12 -8.07
CA ILE A 111 4.22 -5.70 -7.67
C ILE A 111 3.21 -4.55 -7.57
N ILE A 112 2.09 -4.66 -8.28
CA ILE A 112 1.04 -3.64 -8.23
C ILE A 112 0.19 -3.88 -6.99
N GLU A 113 0.24 -2.97 -6.03
CA GLU A 113 -0.62 -3.02 -4.84
C GLU A 113 -1.95 -2.33 -5.13
N ILE A 114 -3.04 -3.09 -5.03
CA ILE A 114 -4.41 -2.55 -5.16
C ILE A 114 -5.15 -2.68 -3.84
N THR A 115 -6.09 -1.80 -3.60
CA THR A 115 -6.94 -1.85 -2.40
C THR A 115 -8.38 -2.21 -2.78
N ARG A 116 -8.96 -3.18 -2.08
CA ARG A 116 -10.35 -3.61 -2.22
C ARG A 116 -11.00 -3.75 -0.84
N VAL A 117 -12.30 -3.52 -0.78
CA VAL A 117 -13.13 -3.63 0.44
C VAL A 117 -14.24 -4.67 0.32
N ASP A 118 -14.57 -5.07 -0.90
CA ASP A 118 -15.61 -6.07 -1.21
C ASP A 118 -15.24 -6.82 -2.49
N PHE A 119 -15.64 -8.11 -2.59
CA PHE A 119 -15.48 -8.88 -3.82
C PHE A 119 -16.48 -8.43 -4.89
N ASP A 120 -17.69 -8.04 -4.48
CA ASP A 120 -18.68 -7.46 -5.39
C ASP A 120 -18.19 -6.09 -5.88
N SER A 121 -17.85 -6.04 -7.17
CA SER A 121 -17.33 -4.83 -7.80
C SER A 121 -18.25 -3.62 -7.66
N SER A 122 -19.57 -3.83 -7.68
CA SER A 122 -20.53 -2.72 -7.54
C SER A 122 -20.49 -2.09 -6.16
N LYS A 123 -20.35 -2.91 -5.12
CA LYS A 123 -20.18 -2.44 -3.73
C LYS A 123 -18.83 -1.78 -3.53
N ASP A 124 -17.77 -2.41 -4.03
CA ASP A 124 -16.42 -1.89 -3.94
C ASP A 124 -16.29 -0.53 -4.64
N MET A 125 -16.79 -0.42 -5.87
CA MET A 125 -16.83 0.85 -6.63
C MET A 125 -17.59 1.94 -5.88
N LYS A 126 -18.74 1.60 -5.29
CA LYS A 126 -19.54 2.54 -4.51
C LYS A 126 -18.79 3.06 -3.28
N ILE A 127 -18.06 2.18 -2.58
CA ILE A 127 -17.28 2.56 -1.39
C ILE A 127 -16.05 3.36 -1.79
N LEU A 128 -15.29 2.92 -2.79
CA LEU A 128 -14.05 3.56 -3.22
C LEU A 128 -14.28 4.80 -4.11
N GLY A 129 -15.50 5.00 -4.58
CA GLY A 129 -15.90 6.17 -5.37
C GLY A 129 -15.26 6.18 -6.75
N TYR A 130 -15.29 5.07 -7.47
CA TYR A 130 -14.87 4.99 -8.86
C TYR A 130 -15.98 4.38 -9.76
N ASP A 131 -15.92 4.69 -11.04
CA ASP A 131 -16.97 4.44 -12.02
C ASP A 131 -16.69 3.26 -12.97
N LYS A 132 -15.45 2.78 -13.01
CA LYS A 132 -15.02 1.70 -13.89
C LYS A 132 -14.32 0.60 -13.11
N ASP A 133 -14.74 -0.64 -13.31
CA ASP A 133 -14.04 -1.79 -12.76
C ASP A 133 -12.89 -2.23 -13.67
N TYR A 134 -11.72 -2.38 -13.10
CA TYR A 134 -10.49 -2.78 -13.79
C TYR A 134 -10.17 -4.27 -13.63
N ILE A 135 -10.77 -4.94 -12.66
CA ILE A 135 -10.32 -6.27 -12.22
C ILE A 135 -10.54 -7.36 -13.28
N ASN A 136 -11.46 -7.13 -14.22
CA ASN A 136 -11.73 -8.04 -15.33
C ASN A 136 -11.01 -7.63 -16.62
N SER A 137 -10.11 -6.64 -16.57
CA SER A 137 -9.35 -6.21 -17.75
C SER A 137 -8.18 -7.16 -18.04
N GLU A 138 -7.78 -7.25 -19.31
CA GLU A 138 -6.58 -7.98 -19.72
C GLU A 138 -5.32 -7.39 -19.07
N LEU A 139 -5.26 -6.07 -18.93
CA LEU A 139 -4.16 -5.38 -18.29
C LEU A 139 -4.01 -5.77 -16.81
N PHE A 140 -5.13 -5.94 -16.08
CA PHE A 140 -5.08 -6.45 -14.72
C PHE A 140 -4.47 -7.85 -14.69
N SER A 141 -4.92 -8.75 -15.56
CA SER A 141 -4.46 -10.13 -15.61
C SER A 141 -2.98 -10.26 -15.99
N SER A 142 -2.42 -9.26 -16.68
CA SER A 142 -1.02 -9.26 -17.15
C SER A 142 0.00 -8.85 -16.09
N ALA A 143 -0.41 -8.35 -14.93
CA ALA A 143 0.48 -7.83 -13.89
C ALA A 143 0.51 -8.73 -12.65
N ASN A 144 1.63 -8.74 -11.93
CA ASN A 144 1.70 -9.33 -10.59
C ASN A 144 1.04 -8.39 -9.58
N VAL A 145 0.04 -8.90 -8.88
CA VAL A 145 -0.79 -8.10 -7.98
C VAL A 145 -0.62 -8.51 -6.52
N ARG A 146 -0.53 -7.53 -5.64
CA ARG A 146 -0.75 -7.64 -4.21
C ARG A 146 -2.12 -7.05 -3.88
N LEU A 147 -3.00 -7.85 -3.33
CA LEU A 147 -4.31 -7.41 -2.87
C LEU A 147 -4.19 -6.87 -1.44
N ASN A 148 -4.39 -5.57 -1.24
CA ASN A 148 -4.66 -4.98 0.07
C ASN A 148 -6.17 -5.07 0.33
N TYR A 149 -6.58 -6.08 1.09
CA TYR A 149 -7.98 -6.31 1.42
C TYR A 149 -8.33 -5.66 2.75
N VAL A 150 -9.27 -4.73 2.74
CA VAL A 150 -9.66 -3.96 3.93
C VAL A 150 -10.72 -4.72 4.72
N LEU A 151 -10.40 -5.02 5.97
CA LEU A 151 -11.32 -5.64 6.92
C LEU A 151 -12.30 -4.61 7.47
N MET A 152 -13.58 -4.86 7.30
CA MET A 152 -14.67 -3.95 7.67
C MET A 152 -15.47 -4.50 8.85
N LYS A 153 -15.86 -3.61 9.78
CA LYS A 153 -16.62 -3.97 10.98
C LYS A 153 -17.98 -4.63 10.70
N ASN A 154 -18.59 -4.30 9.57
CA ASN A 154 -19.91 -4.80 9.19
C ASN A 154 -19.90 -6.20 8.57
N LYS A 155 -18.74 -6.86 8.49
CA LYS A 155 -18.58 -8.24 8.02
C LYS A 155 -17.98 -9.11 9.12
N THR A 156 -18.39 -10.36 9.17
CA THR A 156 -17.76 -11.39 9.98
C THR A 156 -16.43 -11.83 9.38
N MET A 157 -15.55 -12.46 10.19
CA MET A 157 -14.29 -13.02 9.69
C MET A 157 -14.50 -14.13 8.64
N ASN A 158 -15.58 -14.91 8.76
CA ASN A 158 -15.92 -15.90 7.74
C ASN A 158 -16.27 -15.25 6.40
N GLU A 159 -17.06 -14.17 6.39
CA GLU A 159 -17.39 -13.43 5.17
C GLU A 159 -16.13 -12.83 4.54
N HIS A 160 -15.23 -12.25 5.34
CA HIS A 160 -13.96 -11.75 4.83
C HIS A 160 -13.11 -12.86 4.20
N LEU A 161 -12.99 -14.02 4.85
CA LEU A 161 -12.22 -15.14 4.32
C LEU A 161 -12.82 -15.69 3.02
N GLU A 162 -14.14 -15.80 2.93
CA GLU A 162 -14.80 -16.26 1.70
C GLU A 162 -14.61 -15.28 0.54
N GLU A 163 -14.56 -13.97 0.79
CA GLU A 163 -14.23 -12.99 -0.25
C GLU A 163 -12.75 -13.08 -0.68
N ILE A 164 -11.82 -13.22 0.26
CA ILE A 164 -10.40 -13.43 -0.03
C ILE A 164 -10.19 -14.69 -0.86
N LYS A 165 -10.88 -15.77 -0.49
CA LYS A 165 -10.88 -17.02 -1.24
C LYS A 165 -11.36 -16.84 -2.68
N LYS A 166 -12.47 -16.11 -2.87
CA LYS A 166 -12.99 -15.79 -4.21
C LYS A 166 -11.95 -15.00 -5.03
N TYR A 167 -11.27 -14.02 -4.44
CA TYR A 167 -10.20 -13.29 -5.12
C TYR A 167 -9.07 -14.21 -5.58
N ILE A 168 -8.57 -15.08 -4.69
CA ILE A 168 -7.48 -16.03 -4.99
C ILE A 168 -7.91 -17.04 -6.08
N ASP A 169 -9.12 -17.57 -5.98
CA ASP A 169 -9.61 -18.57 -6.93
C ASP A 169 -9.93 -17.97 -8.31
N THR A 170 -10.33 -16.70 -8.36
CA THR A 170 -10.73 -16.03 -9.61
C THR A 170 -9.56 -15.40 -10.34
N TYR A 171 -8.57 -14.85 -9.60
CA TYR A 171 -7.50 -14.02 -10.16
C TYR A 171 -6.11 -14.60 -9.85
N PRO A 172 -5.57 -15.49 -10.70
CA PRO A 172 -4.29 -16.18 -10.46
C PRO A 172 -3.06 -15.26 -10.49
N ASN A 173 -3.22 -14.03 -10.96
CA ASN A 173 -2.21 -12.98 -10.91
C ASN A 173 -2.09 -12.30 -9.54
N ILE A 174 -2.99 -12.57 -8.60
CA ILE A 174 -2.82 -12.18 -7.20
C ILE A 174 -1.78 -13.09 -6.55
N LYS A 175 -0.61 -12.53 -6.26
CA LYS A 175 0.54 -13.28 -5.71
C LYS A 175 0.62 -13.20 -4.19
N THR A 176 0.06 -12.16 -3.59
CA THR A 176 0.01 -11.98 -2.13
C THR A 176 -1.26 -11.22 -1.73
N VAL A 177 -1.71 -11.47 -0.50
CA VAL A 177 -2.80 -10.72 0.11
C VAL A 177 -2.29 -10.03 1.37
N SER A 178 -2.66 -8.78 1.58
CA SER A 178 -2.41 -8.05 2.82
C SER A 178 -3.75 -7.67 3.44
N LEU A 179 -4.02 -8.22 4.61
CA LEU A 179 -5.18 -7.81 5.40
C LEU A 179 -4.89 -6.44 6.01
N LYS A 180 -5.76 -5.49 5.75
CA LYS A 180 -5.64 -4.12 6.24
C LYS A 180 -6.78 -3.79 7.18
N THR A 181 -6.48 -3.12 8.28
CA THR A 181 -7.48 -2.45 9.10
C THR A 181 -7.49 -0.96 8.80
N LEU A 182 -8.64 -0.32 8.97
CA LEU A 182 -8.72 1.12 8.88
C LEU A 182 -7.90 1.75 10.01
N ASN A 183 -7.02 2.69 9.66
CA ASN A 183 -6.07 3.26 10.62
C ASN A 183 -6.72 4.37 11.46
N LEU A 184 -7.06 4.04 12.70
CA LEU A 184 -7.62 5.01 13.66
C LEU A 184 -6.61 6.08 14.11
N ASN A 185 -5.30 5.85 13.90
CA ASN A 185 -4.28 6.79 14.37
C ASN A 185 -4.10 7.99 13.44
N THR A 186 -4.47 7.86 12.16
CA THR A 186 -4.45 8.99 11.22
C THR A 186 -5.44 10.08 11.60
N LEU A 187 -6.35 9.80 12.54
CA LEU A 187 -7.36 10.77 12.96
C LEU A 187 -6.76 11.96 13.72
N ASN A 188 -5.61 11.80 14.39
CA ASN A 188 -4.88 12.84 15.12
C ASN A 188 -5.80 13.80 15.93
N GLY A 189 -6.86 13.26 16.54
CA GLY A 189 -7.87 14.05 17.26
C GLY A 189 -8.88 14.80 16.39
N ASN A 190 -8.74 14.81 15.07
CA ASN A 190 -9.70 15.46 14.16
C ASN A 190 -10.86 14.51 13.84
N ILE A 191 -11.73 14.30 14.82
CA ILE A 191 -12.89 13.40 14.71
C ILE A 191 -14.07 14.03 13.94
N ASP A 192 -14.07 15.34 13.71
CA ASP A 192 -15.19 16.04 13.04
C ASP A 192 -15.11 15.98 11.52
N ASN A 193 -13.97 15.56 10.97
CA ASN A 193 -13.82 15.35 9.54
C ASN A 193 -14.69 14.17 9.05
N PRO A 194 -15.44 14.30 7.94
CA PRO A 194 -16.29 13.22 7.40
C PRO A 194 -15.55 11.90 7.18
N TYR A 195 -14.29 11.95 6.74
CA TYR A 195 -13.43 10.77 6.55
C TYR A 195 -13.11 10.08 7.88
N SER A 196 -12.85 10.87 8.92
CA SER A 196 -12.61 10.37 10.28
C SER A 196 -13.84 9.67 10.85
N LYS A 197 -15.01 10.29 10.69
CA LYS A 197 -16.30 9.71 11.14
C LYS A 197 -16.54 8.36 10.46
N TRP A 198 -16.37 8.31 9.15
CA TRP A 198 -16.55 7.07 8.40
C TRP A 198 -15.58 5.96 8.87
N ILE A 199 -14.31 6.31 9.13
CA ILE A 199 -13.33 5.35 9.67
C ILE A 199 -13.77 4.82 11.03
N LEU A 200 -14.20 5.70 11.95
CA LEU A 200 -14.67 5.31 13.29
C LEU A 200 -15.89 4.37 13.25
N GLU A 201 -16.80 4.59 12.30
CA GLU A 201 -17.99 3.78 12.12
C GLU A 201 -17.69 2.39 11.56
N ASN A 202 -16.66 2.27 10.70
CA ASN A 202 -16.40 1.07 9.90
C ASN A 202 -15.12 0.31 10.30
N ALA A 203 -14.26 0.88 11.14
CA ALA A 203 -13.02 0.23 11.57
C ALA A 203 -13.28 -0.90 12.56
N LEU A 204 -12.47 -1.94 12.46
CA LEU A 204 -12.34 -2.95 13.50
C LEU A 204 -11.76 -2.31 14.76
N THR A 205 -12.21 -2.75 15.92
CA THR A 205 -11.63 -2.38 17.21
C THR A 205 -10.29 -3.09 17.43
N LYS A 206 -9.52 -2.68 18.46
CA LYS A 206 -8.26 -3.35 18.79
C LYS A 206 -8.44 -4.83 19.19
N ASP A 207 -9.56 -5.15 19.81
CA ASP A 207 -9.85 -6.52 20.21
C ASP A 207 -10.06 -7.42 19.00
N ASN A 208 -10.69 -6.90 17.95
CA ASN A 208 -10.87 -7.63 16.68
C ASN A 208 -9.55 -7.98 15.97
N ALA A 209 -8.45 -7.28 16.23
CA ALA A 209 -7.15 -7.65 15.64
C ALA A 209 -6.63 -9.00 16.16
N LYS A 210 -6.88 -9.31 17.44
CA LYS A 210 -6.57 -10.65 18.01
C LYS A 210 -7.47 -11.71 17.40
N ASP A 211 -8.74 -11.39 17.20
CA ASP A 211 -9.71 -12.30 16.58
C ASP A 211 -9.29 -12.65 15.13
N VAL A 212 -8.75 -11.69 14.38
CA VAL A 212 -8.21 -11.93 13.03
C VAL A 212 -7.07 -12.93 13.07
N ILE A 213 -6.10 -12.76 13.99
CA ILE A 213 -4.95 -13.68 14.10
C ILE A 213 -5.42 -15.06 14.49
N GLU A 214 -6.24 -15.16 15.53
CA GLU A 214 -6.75 -16.44 16.03
C GLU A 214 -7.57 -17.17 14.94
N PHE A 215 -8.42 -16.43 14.25
CA PHE A 215 -9.23 -16.97 13.16
C PHE A 215 -8.36 -17.49 12.02
N MET A 216 -7.43 -16.67 11.51
CA MET A 216 -6.56 -17.05 10.39
C MET A 216 -5.64 -18.22 10.75
N SER A 217 -5.12 -18.29 11.98
CA SER A 217 -4.25 -19.38 12.43
C SER A 217 -4.98 -20.72 12.57
N LYS A 218 -6.30 -20.73 12.60
CA LYS A 218 -7.13 -21.94 12.49
C LYS A 218 -7.40 -22.38 11.05
N GLN A 219 -7.26 -21.47 10.07
CA GLN A 219 -7.61 -21.68 8.66
C GLN A 219 -6.39 -21.87 7.75
N ALA A 220 -5.21 -21.46 8.18
CA ALA A 220 -4.02 -21.41 7.36
C ALA A 220 -2.74 -21.71 8.17
N GLU A 221 -1.71 -22.19 7.49
CA GLU A 221 -0.41 -22.44 8.12
C GLU A 221 0.29 -21.12 8.44
N VAL A 222 0.70 -20.93 9.69
CA VAL A 222 1.54 -19.80 10.12
C VAL A 222 2.97 -20.07 9.68
N ILE A 223 3.51 -19.23 8.80
CA ILE A 223 4.89 -19.38 8.29
C ILE A 223 5.86 -18.37 8.87
N PHE A 224 5.34 -17.27 9.41
CA PHE A 224 6.20 -16.20 9.90
C PHE A 224 5.48 -15.32 10.93
N GLN A 225 6.21 -15.03 12.01
CA GLN A 225 5.81 -14.01 12.99
C GLN A 225 7.05 -13.16 13.30
N ASP A 226 6.99 -11.87 13.01
CA ASP A 226 8.10 -10.94 13.18
C ASP A 226 7.90 -10.06 14.41
N ASP A 227 8.70 -10.32 15.43
CA ASP A 227 8.64 -9.57 16.69
C ASP A 227 9.59 -8.37 16.73
N GLN A 228 10.53 -8.26 15.77
CA GLN A 228 11.59 -7.22 15.84
C GLN A 228 11.16 -5.86 15.29
N PHE A 229 10.41 -5.85 14.16
CA PHE A 229 10.06 -4.60 13.47
C PHE A 229 8.55 -4.35 13.42
N PHE A 230 7.77 -5.40 13.40
CA PHE A 230 6.30 -5.34 13.30
C PHE A 230 5.72 -6.58 13.96
N ASP A 231 4.64 -6.42 14.66
CA ASP A 231 3.74 -7.53 14.90
C ASP A 231 3.07 -7.89 13.56
N ARG A 232 3.83 -8.54 12.70
CA ARG A 232 3.37 -9.07 11.43
C ARG A 232 3.20 -10.56 11.59
N VAL A 233 2.03 -11.05 11.22
CA VAL A 233 1.79 -12.47 11.04
C VAL A 233 1.59 -12.74 9.56
N GLU A 234 2.19 -13.81 9.07
CA GLU A 234 2.04 -14.24 7.70
C GLU A 234 1.64 -15.72 7.67
N TRP A 235 0.66 -16.03 6.88
CA TRP A 235 0.12 -17.37 6.66
C TRP A 235 0.23 -17.76 5.20
N ILE A 236 0.25 -19.08 4.93
CA ILE A 236 -0.04 -19.60 3.59
C ILE A 236 -1.50 -20.05 3.58
N TYR A 237 -2.30 -19.41 2.75
CA TYR A 237 -3.68 -19.79 2.50
C TYR A 237 -3.85 -20.11 1.02
N LYS A 238 -4.21 -21.36 0.70
CA LYS A 238 -4.30 -21.85 -0.68
C LYS A 238 -3.02 -21.60 -1.52
N GLY A 239 -1.85 -21.73 -0.91
CA GLY A 239 -0.57 -21.49 -1.58
C GLY A 239 -0.19 -20.01 -1.75
N ILE A 240 -1.02 -19.08 -1.27
CA ILE A 240 -0.79 -17.64 -1.38
C ILE A 240 -0.40 -17.07 0.00
N PRO A 241 0.70 -16.29 0.09
CA PRO A 241 1.03 -15.57 1.31
C PRO A 241 -0.04 -14.54 1.67
N VAL A 242 -0.57 -14.66 2.89
CA VAL A 242 -1.52 -13.70 3.48
C VAL A 242 -0.85 -13.04 4.68
N THR A 243 -0.75 -11.72 4.67
CA THR A 243 -0.03 -10.94 5.68
C THR A 243 -1.00 -10.06 6.47
N PHE A 244 -0.84 -9.98 7.78
CA PHE A 244 -1.55 -9.06 8.66
C PHE A 244 -0.58 -8.31 9.57
N TYR A 245 -0.76 -7.01 9.72
CA TYR A 245 0.03 -6.16 10.61
C TYR A 245 -0.81 -5.75 11.81
N THR A 246 -0.41 -6.17 13.01
CA THR A 246 -1.20 -6.05 14.24
C THR A 246 -0.92 -4.81 15.07
N LYS A 247 0.31 -4.30 15.02
CA LYS A 247 0.68 -3.06 15.70
C LYS A 247 0.62 -1.87 14.77
N LYS A 248 0.32 -0.74 15.39
CA LYS A 248 0.83 0.53 14.93
C LYS A 248 2.22 0.28 14.43
N LEU A 249 2.46 0.61 13.18
CA LEU A 249 3.76 1.04 12.77
C LEU A 249 4.23 2.00 13.87
N SER A 250 5.06 1.54 14.78
CA SER A 250 5.84 2.48 15.57
C SER A 250 6.63 3.19 14.49
N TYR A 251 6.28 4.42 14.19
CA TYR A 251 7.00 5.27 13.26
C TYR A 251 8.38 5.52 13.84
N GLY A 252 9.17 4.47 13.91
CA GLY A 252 10.57 4.49 14.29
C GLY A 252 11.40 4.41 13.02
N ILE A 253 12.68 4.45 13.18
CA ILE A 253 13.76 4.50 12.17
C ILE A 253 13.71 3.40 11.09
N SER A 254 12.68 2.56 11.05
CA SER A 254 12.55 1.45 10.10
C SER A 254 12.09 1.86 8.70
N ASN A 255 11.50 3.04 8.56
CA ASN A 255 10.97 3.53 7.29
C ASN A 255 11.57 4.90 6.97
N VAL A 256 11.97 5.06 5.72
CA VAL A 256 12.45 6.32 5.15
C VAL A 256 11.41 6.79 4.14
N VAL A 257 10.97 8.02 4.28
CA VAL A 257 10.04 8.65 3.33
C VAL A 257 10.81 9.65 2.48
N CYS A 258 10.70 9.56 1.18
CA CYS A 258 11.15 10.59 0.26
C CYS A 258 9.96 11.47 -0.11
N TYR A 259 9.96 12.71 0.39
CA TYR A 259 8.92 13.69 0.17
C TYR A 259 9.51 15.05 -0.14
N GLY A 260 9.06 15.69 -1.22
CA GLY A 260 9.62 16.96 -1.69
C GLY A 260 11.13 16.93 -1.90
N GLY A 261 11.67 15.79 -2.33
CA GLY A 261 13.10 15.59 -2.52
C GLY A 261 13.91 15.49 -1.24
N HIS A 262 13.28 15.39 -0.06
CA HIS A 262 13.95 15.20 1.23
C HIS A 262 13.71 13.81 1.78
N LEU A 263 14.71 13.25 2.48
CA LEU A 263 14.55 12.04 3.28
C LEU A 263 14.01 12.46 4.64
N VAL A 264 12.84 11.97 4.99
CA VAL A 264 12.10 12.37 6.19
C VAL A 264 11.48 11.15 6.89
N ASP A 265 11.06 11.33 8.13
CA ASP A 265 10.14 10.39 8.78
C ASP A 265 8.67 10.68 8.40
N TYR A 266 7.74 9.90 8.92
CA TYR A 266 6.31 10.12 8.68
C TYR A 266 5.73 11.42 9.28
N HIS A 267 6.49 12.10 10.13
CA HIS A 267 6.13 13.42 10.68
C HIS A 267 6.78 14.55 9.88
N LEU A 268 7.41 14.24 8.74
CA LEU A 268 8.15 15.15 7.87
C LEU A 268 9.39 15.78 8.55
N ASN A 269 9.91 15.17 9.61
CA ASN A 269 11.20 15.56 10.16
C ASN A 269 12.33 15.03 9.26
N LYS A 270 13.31 15.87 8.95
CA LYS A 270 14.48 15.45 8.17
C LYS A 270 15.24 14.36 8.90
N LEU A 271 15.62 13.32 8.16
CA LEU A 271 16.46 12.26 8.68
C LEU A 271 17.93 12.62 8.45
N GLU A 272 18.72 12.52 9.50
CA GLU A 272 20.19 12.56 9.45
C GLU A 272 20.67 11.11 9.21
N ILE A 273 20.80 10.75 7.92
CA ILE A 273 21.22 9.40 7.51
C ILE A 273 22.62 9.46 6.90
#